data_7ed4f8d876a3bd0dba435b5922d2478f
#
_entry.id   7ed4f8d876a3bd0dba435b5922d2478f
#
_cell.length_a   1.000
_cell.length_b   1.000
_cell.length_c   1.000
_cell.angle_alpha   90.00
_cell.angle_beta   90.00
_cell.angle_gamma   90.00
#
_symmetry.space_group_name_H-M   'P 1'
#
loop_
_entity.id
_entity.type
_entity.pdbx_description
1 polymer ?
#
loop_
_entity_poly.entity_id
_entity_poly.type
_entity_poly.pdbx_seq_one_letter_code
_entity_poly.pdbx_strand_id
1 'polypeptide(L)'
;MYHGDWLQRRKVHPSRREIHGIPIAQSEAVIERTIRIAAVADLHYRTGTDGRFRTAFTEISDCADILLLCGDIIDYGLPDEARLLMKDISETAKRITIIAVLGNHEYESGKVDEVIAIMKGGGITILDGEACEAQGVGFAGVKGFPGGFGARVLAPWGEPSIKRFVHEAVEESLKLESALARLRTTSRIALLHYAPIAATVMGEPLEIFPFLGCSRLEEPINRYPVAAVFHGHAHNGTHEGKTSSGIPVYNVALKLLEKTFPGKPPCRIIEVPSGPEQRAETAQAQAGR
;
A
#
# COMPACT_ATOMS: atom_id res chain seq x y z
N MET A 1 51.64 -58.84 35.66
CA MET A 1 52.69 -58.61 36.70
C MET A 1 52.53 -57.23 37.25
N TYR A 2 52.28 -57.21 38.55
CA TYR A 2 52.60 -56.17 39.60
C TYR A 2 51.90 -54.80 39.42
N HIS A 3 50.95 -54.51 40.33
CA HIS A 3 50.99 -53.92 41.69
C HIS A 3 51.23 -52.39 41.62
N GLY A 4 50.51 -51.53 42.28
CA GLY A 4 49.71 -51.55 43.51
C GLY A 4 49.44 -50.12 43.89
N ASP A 5 48.23 -49.89 44.36
CA ASP A 5 47.94 -49.29 45.70
C ASP A 5 48.57 -47.92 46.03
N TRP A 6 47.79 -46.94 46.45
CA TRP A 6 47.18 -46.66 47.73
C TRP A 6 46.48 -45.26 47.78
N LEU A 7 45.26 -45.26 48.25
CA LEU A 7 44.46 -44.25 48.91
C LEU A 7 45.13 -43.02 49.50
N GLN A 8 44.57 -41.84 49.28
CA GLN A 8 44.17 -40.98 50.42
C GLN A 8 43.02 -40.04 50.04
N ARG A 9 41.93 -40.17 50.78
CA ARG A 9 40.76 -39.32 50.77
C ARG A 9 41.06 -37.97 51.38
N ARG A 10 40.77 -36.86 50.70
CA ARG A 10 40.47 -35.58 51.37
C ARG A 10 39.07 -35.16 51.03
N LYS A 11 38.19 -35.12 52.01
CA LYS A 11 36.85 -34.48 51.94
C LYS A 11 37.10 -32.99 51.86
N VAL A 12 36.60 -32.39 50.78
CA VAL A 12 36.43 -30.94 50.66
C VAL A 12 34.96 -30.68 50.62
N HIS A 13 34.44 -29.94 51.60
CA HIS A 13 33.06 -29.48 51.65
C HIS A 13 32.81 -28.49 50.50
N PRO A 14 31.72 -28.58 49.76
CA PRO A 14 31.33 -27.52 48.86
C PRO A 14 30.61 -26.41 49.63
N SER A 15 31.23 -25.23 49.69
CA SER A 15 30.53 -24.01 50.08
C SER A 15 29.40 -23.71 49.11
N ARG A 16 28.18 -23.67 49.62
CA ARG A 16 27.01 -23.14 48.87
C ARG A 16 27.27 -21.67 48.60
N ARG A 17 27.55 -21.34 47.32
CA ARG A 17 27.33 -19.99 46.80
C ARG A 17 25.87 -19.91 46.38
N GLU A 18 25.11 -19.10 47.08
CA GLU A 18 23.78 -18.66 46.65
C GLU A 18 23.94 -17.87 45.36
N ILE A 19 23.51 -18.48 44.25
CA ILE A 19 23.35 -17.76 42.98
C ILE A 19 22.04 -16.98 43.12
N HIS A 20 22.15 -15.67 43.37
CA HIS A 20 21.02 -14.76 43.27
C HIS A 20 20.48 -14.88 41.85
N GLY A 21 19.25 -15.40 41.72
CA GLY A 21 18.54 -15.50 40.49
C GLY A 21 18.36 -14.10 39.85
N ILE A 22 18.92 -13.93 38.68
CA ILE A 22 18.59 -12.80 37.81
C ILE A 22 17.09 -12.96 37.46
N PRO A 23 16.25 -11.97 37.73
CA PRO A 23 14.85 -12.07 37.34
C PRO A 23 14.80 -12.20 35.81
N ILE A 24 14.29 -13.32 35.33
CA ILE A 24 13.91 -13.48 33.92
C ILE A 24 12.83 -12.44 33.69
N ALA A 25 13.19 -11.39 32.98
CA ALA A 25 12.20 -10.43 32.47
C ALA A 25 11.14 -11.24 31.71
N GLN A 26 9.94 -11.24 32.23
CA GLN A 26 8.78 -11.77 31.51
C GLN A 26 8.71 -10.97 30.22
N SER A 27 8.97 -11.63 29.08
CA SER A 27 8.69 -11.03 27.77
C SER A 27 7.19 -10.81 27.73
N GLU A 28 6.75 -9.58 27.87
CA GLU A 28 5.40 -9.20 27.55
C GLU A 28 5.15 -9.67 26.12
N ALA A 29 4.18 -10.56 25.95
CA ALA A 29 3.74 -11.00 24.64
C ALA A 29 3.25 -9.74 23.92
N VAL A 30 4.00 -9.28 22.93
CA VAL A 30 3.56 -8.20 22.01
C VAL A 30 2.34 -8.76 21.32
N ILE A 31 1.15 -8.30 21.68
CA ILE A 31 -0.07 -8.60 20.95
C ILE A 31 0.08 -7.91 19.60
N GLU A 32 0.43 -8.67 18.58
CA GLU A 32 0.45 -8.17 17.20
C GLU A 32 -0.97 -7.76 16.83
N ARG A 33 -1.20 -6.46 16.77
CA ARG A 33 -2.46 -5.91 16.30
C ARG A 33 -2.54 -6.12 14.78
N THR A 34 -3.64 -6.67 14.30
CA THR A 34 -3.93 -6.81 12.86
C THR A 34 -4.72 -5.60 12.38
N ILE A 35 -4.32 -5.02 11.25
CA ILE A 35 -4.99 -3.88 10.60
C ILE A 35 -5.71 -4.37 9.36
N ARG A 36 -6.99 -4.04 9.26
CA ARG A 36 -7.86 -4.35 8.12
C ARG A 36 -7.78 -3.21 7.11
N ILE A 37 -7.32 -3.51 5.91
CA ILE A 37 -7.14 -2.56 4.83
C ILE A 37 -8.13 -2.91 3.72
N ALA A 38 -9.06 -2.01 3.44
CA ALA A 38 -9.95 -2.08 2.28
C ALA A 38 -9.36 -1.28 1.12
N ALA A 39 -9.48 -1.78 -0.11
CA ALA A 39 -9.01 -1.09 -1.30
C ALA A 39 -10.04 -1.16 -2.43
N VAL A 40 -10.19 -0.05 -3.15
CA VAL A 40 -11.02 0.09 -4.36
C VAL A 40 -10.40 1.13 -5.29
N ALA A 41 -10.64 1.01 -6.59
CA ALA A 41 -10.23 1.95 -7.64
C ALA A 41 -11.36 2.16 -8.66
N ASP A 42 -11.16 3.10 -9.56
CA ASP A 42 -12.03 3.31 -10.74
C ASP A 42 -13.49 3.56 -10.34
N LEU A 43 -13.70 4.44 -9.37
CA LEU A 43 -15.04 4.85 -8.93
C LEU A 43 -15.74 5.72 -9.98
N HIS A 44 -14.96 6.46 -10.77
CA HIS A 44 -15.44 7.37 -11.82
C HIS A 44 -16.58 8.28 -11.33
N TYR A 45 -16.31 8.96 -10.20
CA TYR A 45 -17.29 9.84 -9.59
C TYR A 45 -17.58 11.04 -10.47
N ARG A 46 -18.87 11.30 -10.77
CA ARG A 46 -19.30 12.38 -11.65
C ARG A 46 -20.69 12.89 -11.27
N THR A 47 -21.11 13.96 -11.89
CA THR A 47 -22.48 14.46 -11.75
C THR A 47 -23.48 13.35 -12.09
N GLY A 48 -24.43 13.10 -11.21
CA GLY A 48 -25.41 12.02 -11.32
C GLY A 48 -25.01 10.69 -10.66
N THR A 49 -23.79 10.60 -10.07
CA THR A 49 -23.41 9.46 -9.23
C THR A 49 -23.47 9.77 -7.73
N ASP A 50 -23.85 11.00 -7.38
CA ASP A 50 -23.97 11.45 -5.98
C ASP A 50 -24.89 10.53 -5.17
N GLY A 51 -24.42 10.13 -4.00
CA GLY A 51 -25.10 9.19 -3.11
C GLY A 51 -24.91 7.69 -3.47
N ARG A 52 -24.44 7.37 -4.67
CA ARG A 52 -24.27 5.98 -5.13
C ARG A 52 -23.37 5.16 -4.19
N PHE A 53 -22.28 5.74 -3.74
CA PHE A 53 -21.27 5.03 -2.95
C PHE A 53 -21.38 5.27 -1.45
N ARG A 54 -22.32 6.10 -0.98
CA ARG A 54 -22.43 6.45 0.44
C ARG A 54 -22.64 5.24 1.34
N THR A 55 -23.53 4.32 0.95
CA THR A 55 -23.76 3.07 1.68
C THR A 55 -22.50 2.20 1.68
N ALA A 56 -21.86 2.03 0.53
CA ALA A 56 -20.64 1.25 0.41
C ALA A 56 -19.49 1.81 1.28
N PHE A 57 -19.31 3.13 1.30
CA PHE A 57 -18.31 3.77 2.16
C PHE A 57 -18.62 3.58 3.66
N THR A 58 -19.89 3.63 4.04
CA THR A 58 -20.32 3.33 5.43
C THR A 58 -19.98 1.89 5.78
N GLU A 59 -20.37 0.92 4.95
CA GLU A 59 -20.10 -0.50 5.18
C GLU A 59 -18.58 -0.78 5.25
N ILE A 60 -17.78 -0.13 4.40
CA ILE A 60 -16.33 -0.24 4.45
C ILE A 60 -15.80 0.29 5.79
N SER A 61 -16.30 1.43 6.28
CA SER A 61 -15.85 1.99 7.56
C SER A 61 -16.28 1.15 8.79
N ASP A 62 -17.21 0.24 8.63
CA ASP A 62 -17.60 -0.70 9.69
C ASP A 62 -16.69 -1.94 9.73
N CYS A 63 -16.05 -2.29 8.62
CA CYS A 63 -15.26 -3.51 8.49
C CYS A 63 -13.76 -3.32 8.21
N ALA A 64 -13.31 -2.08 8.00
CA ALA A 64 -11.91 -1.75 7.75
C ALA A 64 -11.41 -0.62 8.67
N ASP A 65 -10.11 -0.59 8.87
CA ASP A 65 -9.41 0.43 9.66
C ASP A 65 -8.78 1.50 8.76
N ILE A 66 -8.48 1.13 7.50
CA ILE A 66 -7.91 2.00 6.46
C ILE A 66 -8.60 1.71 5.13
N LEU A 67 -8.92 2.78 4.38
CA LEU A 67 -9.43 2.69 3.01
C LEU A 67 -8.38 3.23 2.03
N LEU A 68 -8.08 2.44 1.00
CA LEU A 68 -7.21 2.80 -0.11
C LEU A 68 -8.05 3.10 -1.36
N LEU A 69 -7.79 4.25 -1.99
CA LEU A 69 -8.36 4.64 -3.28
C LEU A 69 -7.26 4.61 -4.33
N CYS A 70 -7.32 3.66 -5.27
CA CYS A 70 -6.23 3.37 -6.19
C CYS A 70 -6.43 3.99 -7.59
N GLY A 71 -6.75 5.30 -7.62
CA GLY A 71 -6.87 6.11 -8.84
C GLY A 71 -8.22 6.02 -9.55
N ASP A 72 -8.41 6.88 -10.56
CA ASP A 72 -9.65 7.10 -11.29
C ASP A 72 -10.86 7.21 -10.34
N ILE A 73 -10.65 8.03 -9.31
CA ILE A 73 -11.63 8.27 -8.26
C ILE A 73 -12.76 9.13 -8.81
N ILE A 74 -12.42 10.12 -9.65
CA ILE A 74 -13.36 10.96 -10.39
C ILE A 74 -13.26 10.70 -11.90
N ASP A 75 -14.25 11.14 -12.69
CA ASP A 75 -14.40 10.68 -14.08
C ASP A 75 -13.73 11.62 -15.11
N TYR A 76 -13.85 12.93 -14.96
CA TYR A 76 -13.31 13.93 -15.91
C TYR A 76 -12.28 14.87 -15.29
N GLY A 77 -11.78 14.59 -14.10
CA GLY A 77 -10.82 15.44 -13.39
C GLY A 77 -11.39 16.80 -13.00
N LEU A 78 -12.71 16.95 -12.85
CA LEU A 78 -13.35 18.21 -12.53
C LEU A 78 -13.41 18.45 -11.01
N PRO A 79 -13.09 19.66 -10.53
CA PRO A 79 -13.21 20.01 -9.11
C PRO A 79 -14.60 19.76 -8.51
N ASP A 80 -15.68 19.90 -9.31
CA ASP A 80 -17.03 19.64 -8.83
C ASP A 80 -17.28 18.16 -8.58
N GLU A 81 -16.66 17.27 -9.35
CA GLU A 81 -16.70 15.82 -9.11
C GLU A 81 -16.00 15.48 -7.79
N ALA A 82 -14.85 16.08 -7.52
CA ALA A 82 -14.16 15.94 -6.24
C ALA A 82 -15.01 16.45 -5.06
N ARG A 83 -15.72 17.57 -5.21
CA ARG A 83 -16.66 18.07 -4.17
C ARG A 83 -17.82 17.11 -3.92
N LEU A 84 -18.36 16.49 -4.99
CA LEU A 84 -19.42 15.49 -4.87
C LEU A 84 -18.92 14.24 -4.13
N LEU A 85 -17.75 13.72 -4.51
CA LEU A 85 -17.11 12.62 -3.79
C LEU A 85 -16.94 12.95 -2.30
N MET A 86 -16.38 14.14 -1.99
CA MET A 86 -16.13 14.53 -0.60
C MET A 86 -17.41 14.65 0.22
N LYS A 87 -18.52 15.04 -0.37
CA LYS A 87 -19.84 15.05 0.28
C LYS A 87 -20.29 13.65 0.70
N ASP A 88 -19.99 12.62 -0.10
CA ASP A 88 -20.41 11.26 0.17
C ASP A 88 -19.45 10.47 1.08
N ILE A 89 -18.14 10.78 1.02
CA ILE A 89 -17.11 10.06 1.78
C ILE A 89 -16.77 10.74 3.12
N SER A 90 -17.27 11.93 3.39
CA SER A 90 -16.92 12.76 4.56
C SER A 90 -17.12 12.06 5.90
N GLU A 91 -18.20 11.30 6.08
CA GLU A 91 -18.46 10.57 7.33
C GLU A 91 -17.49 9.40 7.50
N THR A 92 -17.12 8.73 6.41
CA THR A 92 -16.10 7.68 6.40
C THR A 92 -14.72 8.24 6.76
N ALA A 93 -14.34 9.42 6.20
CA ALA A 93 -13.06 10.08 6.48
C ALA A 93 -12.91 10.52 7.97
N LYS A 94 -14.02 10.68 8.70
CA LYS A 94 -13.99 10.92 10.16
C LYS A 94 -13.76 9.66 10.99
N ARG A 95 -14.02 8.49 10.42
CA ARG A 95 -14.01 7.20 11.14
C ARG A 95 -12.76 6.39 10.89
N ILE A 96 -12.25 6.39 9.66
CA ILE A 96 -11.08 5.62 9.24
C ILE A 96 -10.12 6.49 8.41
N THR A 97 -8.87 6.08 8.37
CA THR A 97 -7.85 6.73 7.51
C THR A 97 -8.12 6.42 6.05
N ILE A 98 -8.08 7.45 5.18
CA ILE A 98 -8.21 7.29 3.73
C ILE A 98 -6.90 7.73 3.08
N ILE A 99 -6.30 6.84 2.28
CA ILE A 99 -5.07 7.07 1.54
C ILE A 99 -5.37 6.82 0.06
N ALA A 100 -4.89 7.68 -0.82
CA ALA A 100 -5.18 7.59 -2.25
C ALA A 100 -3.94 7.83 -3.11
N VAL A 101 -3.94 7.25 -4.30
CA VAL A 101 -3.17 7.70 -5.45
C VAL A 101 -4.14 8.21 -6.52
N LEU A 102 -3.67 9.07 -7.42
CA LEU A 102 -4.46 9.51 -8.56
C LEU A 102 -4.38 8.48 -9.69
N GLY A 103 -5.38 8.48 -10.58
CA GLY A 103 -5.34 7.77 -11.85
C GLY A 103 -5.14 8.72 -13.02
N ASN A 104 -5.43 8.29 -14.23
CA ASN A 104 -5.32 9.14 -15.42
C ASN A 104 -6.50 10.09 -15.58
N HIS A 105 -7.69 9.74 -15.10
CA HIS A 105 -8.88 10.57 -15.19
C HIS A 105 -8.78 11.87 -14.38
N GLU A 106 -8.06 11.87 -13.25
CA GLU A 106 -7.84 13.09 -12.49
C GLU A 106 -7.09 14.19 -13.26
N TYR A 107 -6.37 13.83 -14.33
CA TYR A 107 -5.59 14.78 -15.16
C TYR A 107 -6.34 15.29 -16.38
N GLU A 108 -7.51 14.73 -16.75
CA GLU A 108 -8.18 15.04 -18.01
C GLU A 108 -8.56 16.51 -18.17
N SER A 109 -9.04 17.16 -17.12
CA SER A 109 -9.45 18.57 -17.18
C SER A 109 -8.29 19.57 -17.12
N GLY A 110 -7.06 19.10 -16.77
CA GLY A 110 -5.93 19.98 -16.47
C GLY A 110 -6.03 20.73 -15.13
N LYS A 111 -6.99 20.37 -14.25
CA LYS A 111 -7.24 21.01 -12.95
C LYS A 111 -6.85 20.11 -11.78
N VAL A 112 -5.88 19.24 -11.97
CA VAL A 112 -5.49 18.24 -10.97
C VAL A 112 -5.11 18.86 -9.62
N ASP A 113 -4.45 20.03 -9.61
CA ASP A 113 -4.07 20.71 -8.37
C ASP A 113 -5.28 21.14 -7.53
N GLU A 114 -6.37 21.62 -8.18
CA GLU A 114 -7.63 21.93 -7.50
C GLU A 114 -8.28 20.66 -6.93
N VAL A 115 -8.28 19.59 -7.71
CA VAL A 115 -8.82 18.27 -7.30
C VAL A 115 -8.08 17.78 -6.07
N ILE A 116 -6.74 17.77 -6.08
CA ILE A 116 -5.90 17.38 -4.95
C ILE A 116 -6.21 18.24 -3.72
N ALA A 117 -6.31 19.57 -3.88
CA ALA A 117 -6.60 20.47 -2.77
C ALA A 117 -7.96 20.18 -2.11
N ILE A 118 -8.99 19.89 -2.91
CA ILE A 118 -10.32 19.53 -2.42
C ILE A 118 -10.27 18.19 -1.64
N MET A 119 -9.64 17.17 -2.21
CA MET A 119 -9.54 15.85 -1.58
C MET A 119 -8.73 15.90 -0.28
N LYS A 120 -7.57 16.56 -0.28
CA LYS A 120 -6.74 16.77 0.91
C LYS A 120 -7.47 17.58 1.98
N GLY A 121 -8.19 18.62 1.59
CA GLY A 121 -9.03 19.43 2.48
C GLY A 121 -10.17 18.63 3.13
N GLY A 122 -10.61 17.56 2.51
CA GLY A 122 -11.60 16.62 3.03
C GLY A 122 -11.03 15.45 3.83
N GLY A 123 -9.72 15.42 4.10
CA GLY A 123 -9.08 14.41 4.96
C GLY A 123 -8.52 13.19 4.22
N ILE A 124 -8.41 13.23 2.90
CA ILE A 124 -7.75 12.16 2.13
C ILE A 124 -6.25 12.45 2.03
N THR A 125 -5.41 11.49 2.39
CA THR A 125 -3.96 11.55 2.15
C THR A 125 -3.68 11.10 0.72
N ILE A 126 -3.20 12.02 -0.14
CA ILE A 126 -2.84 11.73 -1.54
C ILE A 126 -1.33 11.50 -1.62
N LEU A 127 -0.93 10.38 -2.22
CA LEU A 127 0.46 10.00 -2.47
C LEU A 127 0.78 10.09 -3.97
N ASP A 128 1.84 10.80 -4.32
CA ASP A 128 2.44 10.86 -5.67
C ASP A 128 3.97 10.80 -5.58
N GLY A 129 4.49 9.64 -5.24
CA GLY A 129 5.91 9.44 -4.92
C GLY A 129 6.22 9.74 -3.44
N GLU A 130 5.19 9.99 -2.62
CA GLU A 130 5.35 10.10 -1.18
C GLU A 130 5.09 8.76 -0.48
N ALA A 131 5.46 8.76 0.80
CA ALA A 131 5.15 7.68 1.73
C ALA A 131 4.50 8.26 2.99
N CYS A 132 3.60 7.50 3.59
CA CYS A 132 3.06 7.80 4.91
C CYS A 132 2.98 6.53 5.75
N GLU A 133 2.87 6.70 7.06
CA GLU A 133 2.67 5.61 8.01
C GLU A 133 1.38 5.86 8.78
N ALA A 134 0.53 4.85 8.85
CA ALA A 134 -0.73 4.90 9.58
C ALA A 134 -0.95 3.58 10.31
N GLN A 135 -1.31 3.64 11.57
CA GLN A 135 -1.60 2.49 12.44
C GLN A 135 -0.50 1.40 12.44
N GLY A 136 0.80 1.82 12.30
CA GLY A 136 1.93 0.90 12.27
C GLY A 136 2.16 0.17 10.94
N VAL A 137 1.46 0.58 9.87
CA VAL A 137 1.65 0.12 8.50
C VAL A 137 2.17 1.27 7.64
N GLY A 138 3.14 0.99 6.77
CA GLY A 138 3.70 1.94 5.81
C GLY A 138 3.01 1.86 4.46
N PHE A 139 2.78 3.02 3.84
CA PHE A 139 2.14 3.14 2.53
C PHE A 139 3.03 3.96 1.61
N ALA A 140 3.36 3.42 0.44
CA ALA A 140 4.04 4.12 -0.63
C ALA A 140 3.14 4.14 -1.86
N GLY A 141 2.96 5.30 -2.49
CA GLY A 141 2.02 5.43 -3.59
C GLY A 141 2.53 6.27 -4.74
N VAL A 142 2.20 5.83 -5.96
CA VAL A 142 2.36 6.56 -7.22
C VAL A 142 1.19 6.24 -8.13
N LYS A 143 0.89 7.14 -9.07
CA LYS A 143 -0.02 6.81 -10.16
C LYS A 143 0.50 5.63 -10.98
N GLY A 144 1.78 5.61 -11.25
CA GLY A 144 2.40 4.77 -12.24
C GLY A 144 2.19 5.31 -13.66
N PHE A 145 2.66 4.56 -14.67
CA PHE A 145 2.54 4.98 -16.06
C PHE A 145 2.56 3.77 -17.01
N PRO A 146 1.96 3.87 -18.21
CA PRO A 146 2.02 2.84 -19.23
C PRO A 146 3.45 2.52 -19.68
N GLY A 147 3.66 1.36 -20.32
CA GLY A 147 4.98 0.99 -20.83
C GLY A 147 5.10 -0.48 -21.24
N GLY A 148 4.11 -1.31 -20.89
CA GLY A 148 4.08 -2.73 -21.25
C GLY A 148 4.80 -3.64 -20.24
N PHE A 149 4.81 -4.94 -20.53
CA PHE A 149 5.19 -5.95 -19.56
C PHE A 149 6.30 -6.89 -20.05
N GLY A 150 7.12 -7.35 -19.10
CA GLY A 150 8.16 -8.36 -19.30
C GLY A 150 9.21 -7.94 -20.34
N ALA A 151 9.61 -8.87 -21.20
CA ALA A 151 10.62 -8.64 -22.24
C ALA A 151 10.15 -7.68 -23.35
N ARG A 152 8.88 -7.27 -23.35
CA ARG A 152 8.28 -6.35 -24.34
C ARG A 152 7.98 -4.97 -23.77
N VAL A 153 8.53 -4.63 -22.63
CA VAL A 153 8.50 -3.28 -22.08
C VAL A 153 9.10 -2.31 -23.12
N LEU A 154 8.44 -1.17 -23.30
CA LEU A 154 8.89 -0.14 -24.26
C LEU A 154 10.27 0.41 -23.88
N ALA A 155 11.15 0.53 -24.88
CA ALA A 155 12.48 1.10 -24.74
C ALA A 155 12.52 2.55 -25.32
N PRO A 156 13.42 3.42 -24.84
CA PRO A 156 13.52 4.82 -25.27
C PRO A 156 14.23 4.94 -26.62
N TRP A 157 13.57 4.56 -27.71
CA TRP A 157 14.11 4.61 -29.06
C TRP A 157 13.32 5.58 -29.94
N GLY A 158 13.91 5.97 -31.07
CA GLY A 158 13.23 6.77 -32.11
C GLY A 158 12.95 8.22 -31.69
N GLU A 159 11.74 8.64 -31.86
CA GLU A 159 11.27 10.02 -31.74
C GLU A 159 11.31 10.55 -30.30
N PRO A 160 11.47 11.88 -30.12
CA PRO A 160 11.47 12.49 -28.79
C PRO A 160 10.20 12.21 -27.99
N SER A 161 9.05 12.06 -28.63
CA SER A 161 7.78 11.74 -27.97
C SER A 161 7.79 10.35 -27.34
N ILE A 162 8.33 9.33 -28.03
CA ILE A 162 8.47 7.98 -27.50
C ILE A 162 9.47 7.97 -26.34
N LYS A 163 10.58 8.69 -26.49
CA LYS A 163 11.58 8.80 -25.39
C LYS A 163 10.98 9.44 -24.14
N ARG A 164 10.19 10.52 -24.29
CA ARG A 164 9.49 11.13 -23.15
C ARG A 164 8.49 10.18 -22.51
N PHE A 165 7.69 9.46 -23.31
CA PHE A 165 6.73 8.47 -22.81
C PHE A 165 7.41 7.39 -21.95
N VAL A 166 8.53 6.84 -22.43
CA VAL A 166 9.30 5.85 -21.68
C VAL A 166 9.94 6.44 -20.43
N HIS A 167 10.41 7.69 -20.52
CA HIS A 167 11.02 8.40 -19.39
C HIS A 167 10.03 8.58 -18.24
N GLU A 168 8.79 8.95 -18.55
CA GLU A 168 7.70 9.04 -17.57
C GLU A 168 7.50 7.72 -16.81
N ALA A 169 7.49 6.58 -17.52
CA ALA A 169 7.39 5.26 -16.89
C ALA A 169 8.57 4.93 -15.97
N VAL A 170 9.77 5.40 -16.33
CA VAL A 170 10.97 5.25 -15.47
C VAL A 170 10.86 6.14 -14.24
N GLU A 171 10.45 7.40 -14.41
CA GLU A 171 10.31 8.35 -13.29
C GLU A 171 9.29 7.87 -12.27
N GLU A 172 8.14 7.35 -12.68
CA GLU A 172 7.13 6.78 -11.79
C GLU A 172 7.68 5.59 -10.99
N SER A 173 8.49 4.73 -11.63
CA SER A 173 9.16 3.63 -10.92
C SER A 173 10.18 4.13 -9.89
N LEU A 174 10.96 5.17 -10.21
CA LEU A 174 11.92 5.78 -9.28
C LEU A 174 11.24 6.52 -8.13
N LYS A 175 10.10 7.19 -8.38
CA LYS A 175 9.27 7.78 -7.33
C LYS A 175 8.80 6.70 -6.34
N LEU A 176 8.30 5.57 -6.84
CA LEU A 176 7.86 4.45 -5.99
C LEU A 176 9.03 3.90 -5.16
N GLU A 177 10.20 3.70 -5.78
CA GLU A 177 11.40 3.23 -5.08
C GLU A 177 11.79 4.18 -3.95
N SER A 178 11.83 5.48 -4.23
CA SER A 178 12.11 6.52 -3.25
C SER A 178 11.10 6.53 -2.10
N ALA A 179 9.82 6.34 -2.40
CA ALA A 179 8.76 6.26 -1.38
C ALA A 179 8.93 5.03 -0.47
N LEU A 180 9.14 3.84 -1.07
CA LEU A 180 9.37 2.60 -0.33
C LEU A 180 10.61 2.65 0.57
N ALA A 181 11.69 3.30 0.11
CA ALA A 181 12.95 3.45 0.86
C ALA A 181 12.79 4.30 2.14
N ARG A 182 11.82 5.22 2.18
CA ARG A 182 11.57 6.09 3.34
C ARG A 182 10.80 5.42 4.46
N LEU A 183 10.06 4.33 4.19
CA LEU A 183 9.26 3.63 5.18
C LEU A 183 10.13 2.90 6.20
N ARG A 184 9.72 2.96 7.46
CA ARG A 184 10.40 2.29 8.59
C ARG A 184 9.60 1.12 9.18
N THR A 185 8.32 1.02 8.84
CA THR A 185 7.42 -0.03 9.30
C THR A 185 7.81 -1.40 8.75
N THR A 186 7.45 -2.46 9.48
CA THR A 186 7.65 -3.86 9.06
C THR A 186 6.69 -4.26 7.96
N SER A 187 5.41 -3.86 8.08
CA SER A 187 4.40 -4.09 7.05
C SER A 187 4.34 -2.87 6.12
N ARG A 188 4.47 -3.09 4.82
CA ARG A 188 4.43 -2.05 3.80
C ARG A 188 3.45 -2.40 2.71
N ILE A 189 2.70 -1.42 2.24
CA ILE A 189 1.72 -1.54 1.16
C ILE A 189 2.12 -0.58 0.04
N ALA A 190 2.10 -1.06 -1.20
CA ALA A 190 2.25 -0.22 -2.38
C ALA A 190 0.87 0.06 -3.01
N LEU A 191 0.60 1.34 -3.27
CA LEU A 191 -0.60 1.81 -3.98
C LEU A 191 -0.21 2.29 -5.36
N LEU A 192 -0.89 1.79 -6.38
CA LEU A 192 -0.71 2.16 -7.78
C LEU A 192 -2.07 2.40 -8.42
N HIS A 193 -2.08 3.09 -9.58
CA HIS A 193 -3.22 3.05 -10.47
C HIS A 193 -2.94 2.13 -11.66
N TYR A 194 -1.80 2.29 -12.33
CA TYR A 194 -1.36 1.40 -13.40
C TYR A 194 -0.80 0.08 -12.87
N ALA A 195 -1.09 -1.02 -13.58
CA ALA A 195 -0.69 -2.37 -13.18
C ALA A 195 0.85 -2.56 -13.19
N PRO A 196 1.44 -3.18 -12.15
CA PRO A 196 2.87 -3.51 -12.14
C PRO A 196 3.19 -4.82 -12.86
N ILE A 197 2.22 -5.72 -13.07
CA ILE A 197 2.42 -7.06 -13.62
C ILE A 197 1.36 -7.41 -14.68
N ALA A 198 1.77 -8.20 -15.68
CA ALA A 198 0.86 -8.66 -16.73
C ALA A 198 -0.29 -9.55 -16.22
N ALA A 199 -0.06 -10.31 -15.15
CA ALA A 199 -1.03 -11.27 -14.63
C ALA A 199 -2.37 -10.61 -14.25
N THR A 200 -2.36 -9.39 -13.71
CA THR A 200 -3.57 -8.69 -13.28
C THR A 200 -4.28 -7.90 -14.38
N VAL A 201 -3.69 -7.81 -15.58
CA VAL A 201 -4.36 -7.25 -16.78
C VAL A 201 -4.88 -8.33 -17.73
N MET A 202 -4.65 -9.60 -17.42
CA MET A 202 -5.19 -10.71 -18.23
C MET A 202 -6.71 -10.70 -18.21
N GLY A 203 -7.30 -10.66 -19.41
CA GLY A 203 -8.73 -10.50 -19.64
C GLY A 203 -9.06 -9.23 -20.40
N GLU A 204 -8.14 -8.26 -20.44
CA GLU A 204 -8.21 -7.11 -21.33
C GLU A 204 -7.74 -7.49 -22.76
N PRO A 205 -8.11 -6.72 -23.81
CA PRO A 205 -7.55 -6.91 -25.14
C PRO A 205 -6.02 -6.77 -25.14
N LEU A 206 -5.32 -7.69 -25.82
CA LEU A 206 -3.84 -7.68 -25.86
C LEU A 206 -3.27 -6.39 -26.46
N GLU A 207 -4.01 -5.76 -27.37
CA GLU A 207 -3.64 -4.53 -28.07
C GLU A 207 -3.44 -3.36 -27.13
N ILE A 208 -4.14 -3.35 -25.98
CA ILE A 208 -4.05 -2.27 -25.00
C ILE A 208 -3.12 -2.56 -23.83
N PHE A 209 -2.56 -3.77 -23.72
CA PHE A 209 -1.64 -4.14 -22.62
C PHE A 209 -0.54 -3.10 -22.37
N PRO A 210 0.13 -2.54 -23.38
CA PRO A 210 1.16 -1.53 -23.17
C PRO A 210 0.67 -0.26 -22.46
N PHE A 211 -0.65 -0.01 -22.51
CA PHE A 211 -1.30 1.15 -21.89
C PHE A 211 -1.89 0.86 -20.51
N LEU A 212 -1.93 -0.41 -20.09
CA LEU A 212 -2.53 -0.82 -18.81
C LEU A 212 -1.54 -0.80 -17.64
N GLY A 213 -0.25 -0.72 -17.93
CA GLY A 213 0.77 -0.68 -16.88
C GLY A 213 2.18 -0.89 -17.40
N CYS A 214 3.11 -1.10 -16.45
CA CYS A 214 4.52 -1.26 -16.80
C CYS A 214 5.25 -2.13 -15.77
N SER A 215 5.99 -3.15 -16.24
CA SER A 215 6.82 -4.00 -15.39
C SER A 215 7.94 -3.27 -14.64
N ARG A 216 8.27 -2.02 -15.02
CA ARG A 216 9.23 -1.21 -14.25
C ARG A 216 8.74 -0.92 -12.84
N LEU A 217 7.42 -0.86 -12.63
CA LEU A 217 6.83 -0.70 -11.30
C LEU A 217 7.03 -1.94 -10.41
N GLU A 218 7.17 -3.14 -11.00
CA GLU A 218 7.45 -4.37 -10.25
C GLU A 218 8.86 -4.39 -9.64
N GLU A 219 9.84 -3.74 -10.29
CA GLU A 219 11.24 -3.78 -9.86
C GLU A 219 11.43 -3.23 -8.43
N PRO A 220 10.99 -2.01 -8.08
CA PRO A 220 11.10 -1.51 -6.71
C PRO A 220 10.27 -2.33 -5.72
N ILE A 221 9.09 -2.83 -6.11
CA ILE A 221 8.27 -3.67 -5.24
C ILE A 221 9.03 -4.90 -4.78
N ASN A 222 9.77 -5.55 -5.67
CA ASN A 222 10.54 -6.76 -5.36
C ASN A 222 11.81 -6.51 -4.52
N ARG A 223 12.29 -5.26 -4.44
CA ARG A 223 13.48 -4.89 -3.64
C ARG A 223 13.17 -4.62 -2.17
N TYR A 224 11.94 -4.28 -1.85
CA TYR A 224 11.54 -3.91 -0.50
C TYR A 224 10.56 -4.94 0.08
N PRO A 225 10.46 -5.08 1.41
CA PRO A 225 9.52 -5.99 2.06
C PRO A 225 8.08 -5.45 1.97
N VAL A 226 7.47 -5.53 0.78
CA VAL A 226 6.08 -5.16 0.51
C VAL A 226 5.18 -6.34 0.81
N ALA A 227 4.16 -6.16 1.64
CA ALA A 227 3.21 -7.19 2.01
C ALA A 227 2.13 -7.42 0.93
N ALA A 228 1.71 -6.34 0.27
CA ALA A 228 0.73 -6.39 -0.81
C ALA A 228 0.81 -5.14 -1.68
N VAL A 229 0.33 -5.27 -2.92
CA VAL A 229 0.17 -4.19 -3.89
C VAL A 229 -1.27 -4.09 -4.32
N PHE A 230 -1.80 -2.86 -4.43
CA PHE A 230 -3.12 -2.59 -4.99
C PHE A 230 -3.02 -1.67 -6.19
N HIS A 231 -3.81 -1.96 -7.22
CA HIS A 231 -3.93 -1.10 -8.40
C HIS A 231 -5.34 -1.16 -9.00
N GLY A 232 -5.65 -0.25 -9.91
CA GLY A 232 -6.89 -0.19 -10.69
C GLY A 232 -6.66 -0.32 -12.19
N HIS A 233 -7.35 0.50 -12.96
CA HIS A 233 -7.21 0.75 -14.40
C HIS A 233 -7.61 -0.41 -15.31
N ALA A 234 -7.31 -1.67 -15.03
CA ALA A 234 -7.66 -2.82 -15.87
C ALA A 234 -9.04 -3.39 -15.48
N HIS A 235 -10.12 -2.77 -16.01
CA HIS A 235 -11.50 -3.04 -15.62
C HIS A 235 -11.99 -4.45 -15.95
N ASN A 236 -11.38 -5.12 -16.94
CA ASN A 236 -11.70 -6.50 -17.32
C ASN A 236 -10.52 -7.45 -17.03
N GLY A 237 -9.53 -6.99 -16.27
CA GLY A 237 -8.37 -7.78 -15.90
C GLY A 237 -8.68 -8.95 -14.96
N THR A 238 -7.64 -9.47 -14.34
CA THR A 238 -7.72 -10.51 -13.30
C THR A 238 -7.53 -9.87 -11.93
N HIS A 239 -8.39 -10.26 -10.98
CA HIS A 239 -8.44 -9.65 -9.64
C HIS A 239 -7.15 -9.84 -8.83
N GLU A 240 -6.45 -10.96 -8.97
CA GLU A 240 -5.28 -11.30 -8.16
C GLU A 240 -4.15 -11.91 -9.02
N GLY A 241 -2.92 -11.51 -8.71
CA GLY A 241 -1.70 -12.06 -9.27
C GLY A 241 -0.56 -11.97 -8.25
N LYS A 242 0.65 -12.35 -8.68
CA LYS A 242 1.86 -12.24 -7.86
C LYS A 242 3.00 -11.69 -8.68
N THR A 243 3.85 -10.88 -8.05
CA THR A 243 5.13 -10.47 -8.64
C THR A 243 6.06 -11.68 -8.80
N SER A 244 7.15 -11.51 -9.52
CA SER A 244 8.20 -12.52 -9.67
C SER A 244 8.83 -12.96 -8.33
N SER A 245 8.78 -12.11 -7.30
CA SER A 245 9.20 -12.44 -5.91
C SER A 245 8.06 -13.02 -5.05
N GLY A 246 6.86 -13.25 -5.61
CA GLY A 246 5.73 -13.86 -4.91
C GLY A 246 4.87 -12.88 -4.11
N ILE A 247 5.10 -11.57 -4.20
CA ILE A 247 4.30 -10.54 -3.51
C ILE A 247 2.91 -10.49 -4.16
N PRO A 248 1.81 -10.55 -3.37
CA PRO A 248 0.46 -10.49 -3.91
C PRO A 248 0.16 -9.10 -4.50
N VAL A 249 -0.48 -9.10 -5.67
CA VAL A 249 -0.94 -7.91 -6.40
C VAL A 249 -2.43 -8.04 -6.63
N TYR A 250 -3.20 -7.04 -6.22
CA TYR A 250 -4.65 -7.00 -6.34
C TYR A 250 -5.08 -5.89 -7.29
N ASN A 251 -5.79 -6.27 -8.35
CA ASN A 251 -6.54 -5.35 -9.18
C ASN A 251 -7.89 -5.09 -8.51
N VAL A 252 -8.08 -3.88 -8.03
CA VAL A 252 -9.25 -3.46 -7.26
C VAL A 252 -10.17 -2.51 -8.03
N ALA A 253 -10.12 -2.56 -9.36
CA ALA A 253 -11.05 -1.82 -10.21
C ALA A 253 -12.51 -2.18 -9.85
N LEU A 254 -13.34 -1.18 -9.57
CA LEU A 254 -14.71 -1.36 -9.09
C LEU A 254 -15.51 -2.33 -9.95
N LYS A 255 -15.50 -2.12 -11.27
CA LYS A 255 -16.21 -2.98 -12.23
C LYS A 255 -15.78 -4.44 -12.14
N LEU A 256 -14.49 -4.69 -11.95
CA LEU A 256 -13.95 -6.04 -11.79
C LEU A 256 -14.37 -6.65 -10.44
N LEU A 257 -14.35 -5.87 -9.36
CA LEU A 257 -14.79 -6.33 -8.04
C LEU A 257 -16.28 -6.68 -8.02
N GLU A 258 -17.15 -5.83 -8.58
CA GLU A 258 -18.60 -6.09 -8.69
C GLU A 258 -18.88 -7.39 -9.47
N LYS A 259 -18.13 -7.64 -10.54
CA LYS A 259 -18.23 -8.86 -11.35
C LYS A 259 -17.72 -10.10 -10.62
N THR A 260 -16.60 -9.96 -9.88
CA THR A 260 -15.92 -11.09 -9.23
C THR A 260 -16.62 -11.49 -7.92
N PHE A 261 -17.18 -10.52 -7.21
CA PHE A 261 -17.78 -10.70 -5.89
C PHE A 261 -19.20 -10.10 -5.82
N PRO A 262 -20.16 -10.61 -6.59
CA PRO A 262 -21.50 -10.04 -6.64
C PRO A 262 -22.16 -10.07 -5.25
N GLY A 263 -22.78 -8.94 -4.88
CA GLY A 263 -23.50 -8.81 -3.60
C GLY A 263 -22.60 -8.61 -2.36
N LYS A 264 -21.29 -8.41 -2.55
CA LYS A 264 -20.37 -8.00 -1.48
C LYS A 264 -20.06 -6.50 -1.58
N PRO A 265 -19.58 -5.86 -0.48
CA PRO A 265 -19.04 -4.52 -0.57
C PRO A 265 -17.99 -4.43 -1.68
N PRO A 266 -18.01 -3.37 -2.49
CA PRO A 266 -17.18 -3.25 -3.70
C PRO A 266 -15.74 -2.85 -3.35
N CYS A 267 -15.09 -3.65 -2.50
CA CYS A 267 -13.70 -3.46 -2.09
C CYS A 267 -13.01 -4.81 -1.84
N ARG A 268 -11.70 -4.84 -1.96
CA ARG A 268 -10.86 -5.93 -1.47
C ARG A 268 -10.41 -5.61 -0.06
N ILE A 269 -10.60 -6.54 0.89
CA ILE A 269 -10.08 -6.40 2.25
C ILE A 269 -8.95 -7.40 2.45
N ILE A 270 -7.85 -6.94 3.04
CA ILE A 270 -6.77 -7.77 3.56
C ILE A 270 -6.48 -7.40 5.01
N GLU A 271 -5.85 -8.32 5.71
CA GLU A 271 -5.35 -8.12 7.06
C GLU A 271 -3.81 -8.16 7.06
N VAL A 272 -3.19 -7.20 7.71
CA VAL A 272 -1.73 -7.13 7.84
C VAL A 272 -1.33 -6.91 9.30
N PRO A 273 -0.23 -7.50 9.79
CA PRO A 273 0.26 -7.22 11.13
C PRO A 273 0.70 -5.76 11.22
N SER A 274 0.30 -5.10 12.31
CA SER A 274 0.79 -3.77 12.68
C SER A 274 2.14 -3.93 13.41
N GLY A 275 3.14 -3.18 12.97
CA GLY A 275 4.36 -3.01 13.76
C GLY A 275 4.08 -2.21 15.05
N PRO A 276 5.00 -2.22 16.03
CA PRO A 276 4.87 -1.37 17.22
C PRO A 276 4.76 0.09 16.78
N GLU A 277 3.74 0.80 17.25
CA GLU A 277 3.64 2.24 17.05
C GLU A 277 4.89 2.92 17.62
N GLN A 278 5.68 3.57 16.77
CA GLN A 278 6.69 4.50 17.25
C GLN A 278 5.93 5.67 17.87
N ARG A 279 5.83 5.70 19.21
CA ARG A 279 5.36 6.87 19.93
C ARG A 279 6.24 8.04 19.48
N ALA A 280 5.61 9.05 18.87
CA ALA A 280 6.26 10.33 18.66
C ALA A 280 6.77 10.79 20.03
N GLU A 281 8.08 10.77 20.24
CA GLU A 281 8.71 11.42 21.39
C GLU A 281 8.38 12.90 21.27
N THR A 282 7.39 13.28 22.05
CA THR A 282 7.02 14.68 22.26
C THR A 282 8.28 15.36 22.81
N ALA A 283 8.87 16.24 22.03
CA ALA A 283 9.94 17.13 22.44
C ALA A 283 9.41 18.05 23.55
N GLN A 284 9.40 17.56 24.78
CA GLN A 284 9.25 18.32 26.02
C GLN A 284 10.55 18.19 26.80
N ALA A 285 11.56 18.94 26.38
CA ALA A 285 12.68 19.26 27.25
C ALA A 285 13.49 20.44 26.66
N GLN A 286 12.98 21.66 26.76
CA GLN A 286 13.81 22.88 26.89
C GLN A 286 12.92 24.07 27.23
N ALA A 287 12.37 24.06 28.43
CA ALA A 287 11.96 25.26 29.11
C ALA A 287 12.38 25.12 30.59
N GLY A 288 13.61 25.54 30.89
CA GLY A 288 14.11 25.50 32.25
C GLY A 288 15.60 25.70 32.33
N ARG A 289 16.09 26.87 31.91
CA ARG A 289 17.22 27.57 32.57
C ARG A 289 17.28 29.00 32.11
#